data_f615438a17fe1516d051af957a985dac
#
_entry.id   f615438a17fe1516d051af957a985dac
#
_cell.length_a   1.000
_cell.length_b   1.000
_cell.length_c   1.000
_cell.angle_alpha   90.00
_cell.angle_beta   90.00
_cell.angle_gamma   90.00
#
_symmetry.space_group_name_H-M   'P 1'
#
loop_
_entity.id
_entity.type
_entity.pdbx_description
1 polymer ?
#
loop_
_entity_poly.entity_id
_entity_poly.type
_entity_poly.pdbx_seq_one_letter_code
_entity_poly.pdbx_strand_id
1 'polypeptide(L)'
;MAEQSKSKPTAPATSETNPSDCSASPTPENSRRHFLKVSAALAAGGTAAQVMPEAAMAQGAGDIELNRLLQQRRVLLKGGVVLTLDRQVGDFAQADVLIEDGKIREVRPNIAVSGDAVAVVDASNRILIPGFVDTHSHSYQGILRNILSNGRVDPDYNRDIIGTLTPAFTPADAYIGMLSTALGMIEMGTTAVVDVSQVNNTPEHSDALISALQDSGLRAVFAYSDGKGPGVQYPQDISRLQRTYFNSRDQLLALALGAPPDPKMFALAREVGVPIVVHVRNVLPQRNDGEKLLQLSRSGLLRPGDEYIHCLHFPADTWRLIKDSGGHVSLSPPIEMTMGHGTPAIQDALDNGVRPSLSSDHAVTLSSDFFTLMRSTAIAQRYFVLQRGRNGEQNLPPLLTCREVLEFATIEGARCANLDGKVGTLSPGKEADILILRADSLDVWPLNNAPGAVVNLMNPSHVETVFIAGKVRKWHGSLVGVDEQRVRQRMQESRDAVVRRAGFQMNLLG
;
A
#
# COMPACT_ATOMS: atom_id res chain seq x y z
N MET A 1 67.27 15.89 -18.48
CA MET A 1 67.48 17.29 -18.05
C MET A 1 66.39 17.60 -17.03
N ALA A 2 66.88 17.55 -15.89
CA ALA A 2 66.93 18.49 -14.74
C ALA A 2 65.58 18.55 -14.03
N GLU A 3 65.43 17.90 -12.88
CA GLU A 3 65.88 18.28 -11.50
C GLU A 3 65.18 19.56 -11.09
N GLN A 4 64.56 19.64 -9.95
CA GLN A 4 64.74 19.59 -8.51
C GLN A 4 63.53 20.26 -7.88
N SER A 5 63.11 20.22 -6.70
CA SER A 5 63.45 19.58 -5.42
C SER A 5 62.55 20.16 -4.32
N LYS A 6 62.18 19.34 -3.33
CA LYS A 6 62.08 19.65 -1.88
C LYS A 6 61.22 20.85 -1.42
N SER A 7 60.34 20.73 -0.41
CA SER A 7 60.66 20.44 0.97
C SER A 7 59.38 20.32 1.83
N LYS A 8 59.39 19.40 2.81
CA LYS A 8 58.61 19.43 4.04
C LYS A 8 59.20 20.48 5.02
N PRO A 9 58.42 21.00 5.97
CA PRO A 9 58.61 20.49 7.34
C PRO A 9 57.31 20.40 8.19
N THR A 10 57.30 19.38 9.03
CA THR A 10 57.26 19.24 10.51
C THR A 10 56.05 19.76 11.28
N ALA A 11 55.49 18.80 12.02
CA ALA A 11 54.58 18.95 13.13
C ALA A 11 55.30 19.51 14.39
N PRO A 12 54.53 19.91 15.42
CA PRO A 12 54.71 19.23 16.70
C PRO A 12 53.39 18.85 17.41
N ALA A 13 53.47 17.98 18.11
CA ALA A 13 53.14 17.04 19.15
C ALA A 13 52.28 17.57 20.32
N THR A 14 51.42 16.65 20.78
CA THR A 14 51.03 16.20 22.12
C THR A 14 50.07 17.04 22.98
N SER A 15 48.92 16.43 23.28
CA SER A 15 48.58 16.07 24.67
C SER A 15 47.52 14.97 24.72
N GLU A 16 47.92 13.91 25.42
CA GLU A 16 47.09 12.79 25.84
C GLU A 16 45.99 13.21 26.82
N THR A 17 44.81 12.65 26.73
CA THR A 17 44.08 12.13 27.89
C THR A 17 43.13 11.00 27.43
N ASN A 18 43.24 9.92 28.17
CA ASN A 18 42.64 8.60 27.99
C ASN A 18 41.36 8.51 28.87
N PRO A 19 40.73 7.34 28.96
CA PRO A 19 39.43 7.00 28.36
C PRO A 19 38.37 6.71 29.42
N SER A 20 37.17 6.53 28.97
CA SER A 20 36.10 5.69 29.54
C SER A 20 34.77 6.38 29.39
N ASP A 21 33.93 5.82 28.52
CA ASP A 21 32.64 5.30 28.93
C ASP A 21 31.99 4.58 27.74
N CYS A 22 31.91 3.29 27.90
CA CYS A 22 30.98 2.44 27.15
C CYS A 22 29.55 2.79 27.54
N SER A 23 28.76 3.32 26.63
CA SER A 23 27.32 3.34 26.84
C SER A 23 26.61 2.49 25.79
N ALA A 24 25.86 1.54 26.33
CA ALA A 24 25.12 0.48 25.74
C ALA A 24 24.12 0.96 24.65
N SER A 25 23.96 0.14 23.63
CA SER A 25 22.89 0.18 22.64
C SER A 25 21.52 0.08 23.32
N PRO A 26 20.54 0.90 22.98
CA PRO A 26 19.20 0.79 23.56
C PRO A 26 18.44 -0.41 22.99
N THR A 27 17.93 -1.24 23.90
CA THR A 27 17.00 -2.34 23.65
C THR A 27 15.65 -1.85 23.09
N PRO A 28 14.88 -2.67 22.36
CA PRO A 28 13.65 -2.28 21.64
C PRO A 28 12.48 -1.75 22.47
N GLU A 29 12.53 -1.86 23.79
CA GLU A 29 11.43 -1.47 24.68
C GLU A 29 11.26 0.05 24.89
N ASN A 30 12.24 0.85 24.61
CA ASN A 30 12.18 2.29 24.85
C ASN A 30 11.58 3.14 23.72
N SER A 31 11.37 2.56 22.55
CA SER A 31 10.78 3.25 21.40
C SER A 31 9.26 3.49 21.52
N ARG A 32 8.55 2.61 22.26
CA ARG A 32 7.09 2.69 22.42
C ARG A 32 6.60 3.79 23.39
N ARG A 33 7.44 4.32 24.26
CA ARG A 33 7.04 5.26 25.32
C ARG A 33 7.23 6.74 24.99
N HIS A 34 7.90 7.09 23.91
CA HIS A 34 8.16 8.49 23.56
C HIS A 34 7.10 9.13 22.67
N PHE A 35 6.17 8.34 22.12
CA PHE A 35 5.14 8.84 21.21
C PHE A 35 3.86 9.35 21.91
N LEU A 36 3.71 9.11 23.23
CA LEU A 36 2.45 9.33 23.94
C LEU A 36 2.54 10.37 25.10
N LYS A 37 3.32 11.42 24.99
CA LYS A 37 3.29 12.49 25.99
C LYS A 37 3.31 13.88 25.36
N VAL A 38 2.16 14.36 24.92
CA VAL A 38 1.79 15.79 24.99
C VAL A 38 0.27 15.88 25.00
N SER A 39 -0.34 15.98 26.16
CA SER A 39 -1.63 16.61 26.34
C SER A 39 -1.90 16.71 27.86
N ALA A 40 -1.50 17.79 28.49
CA ALA A 40 -2.13 18.30 29.70
C ALA A 40 -1.50 19.64 30.09
N ALA A 41 -2.18 20.74 29.74
CA ALA A 41 -2.16 21.97 30.53
C ALA A 41 -3.19 22.95 29.95
N LEU A 42 -4.35 23.05 30.57
CA LEU A 42 -5.17 24.25 30.55
C LEU A 42 -6.21 24.12 31.70
N ALA A 43 -5.93 24.81 32.77
CA ALA A 43 -6.94 25.17 33.76
C ALA A 43 -6.69 26.60 34.24
N ALA A 44 -7.67 27.43 34.08
CA ALA A 44 -8.19 28.42 35.02
C ALA A 44 -8.59 29.75 34.38
N GLY A 45 -9.87 30.08 34.48
CA GLY A 45 -10.34 31.38 34.86
C GLY A 45 -11.09 32.22 33.81
N GLY A 46 -12.39 32.43 34.00
CA GLY A 46 -13.08 33.60 33.47
C GLY A 46 -14.39 33.30 32.72
N THR A 47 -15.52 33.48 33.40
CA THR A 47 -16.89 33.45 32.86
C THR A 47 -17.09 34.59 31.84
N ALA A 48 -17.16 34.24 30.58
CA ALA A 48 -17.86 34.96 29.54
C ALA A 48 -18.50 33.92 28.62
N ALA A 49 -19.82 33.92 28.52
CA ALA A 49 -20.54 33.09 27.58
C ALA A 49 -20.16 33.51 26.14
N GLN A 50 -19.05 33.01 25.65
CA GLN A 50 -18.70 33.08 24.24
C GLN A 50 -19.46 31.98 23.52
N VAL A 51 -20.31 32.35 22.59
CA VAL A 51 -20.87 31.46 21.57
C VAL A 51 -19.69 30.85 20.84
N MET A 52 -19.39 29.60 21.18
CA MET A 52 -18.33 28.86 20.46
C MET A 52 -18.73 28.75 18.99
N PRO A 53 -17.81 28.97 18.04
CA PRO A 53 -18.11 28.72 16.64
C PRO A 53 -18.55 27.26 16.44
N GLU A 54 -19.56 27.04 15.62
CA GLU A 54 -20.14 25.71 15.32
C GLU A 54 -19.06 24.66 14.96
N ALA A 55 -17.98 25.10 14.28
CA ALA A 55 -16.82 24.27 14.00
C ALA A 55 -16.05 23.78 15.25
N ALA A 56 -15.96 24.59 16.31
CA ALA A 56 -15.28 24.19 17.55
C ALA A 56 -16.12 23.21 18.39
N MET A 57 -17.46 23.32 18.32
CA MET A 57 -18.37 22.35 18.97
C MET A 57 -18.40 21.02 18.22
N ALA A 58 -18.31 21.03 16.89
CA ALA A 58 -18.23 19.84 16.06
C ALA A 58 -16.90 19.08 16.30
N GLN A 59 -15.78 19.82 16.46
CA GLN A 59 -14.49 19.24 16.75
C GLN A 59 -14.43 18.59 18.14
N GLY A 60 -15.00 19.24 19.17
CA GLY A 60 -15.10 18.66 20.52
C GLY A 60 -16.01 17.43 20.59
N ALA A 61 -17.08 17.37 19.81
CA ALA A 61 -17.98 16.21 19.73
C ALA A 61 -17.26 15.03 19.00
N GLY A 62 -16.53 15.30 17.93
CA GLY A 62 -15.76 14.29 17.21
C GLY A 62 -14.65 13.66 18.05
N ASP A 63 -14.02 14.44 18.93
CA ASP A 63 -12.99 13.94 19.86
C ASP A 63 -13.59 13.01 20.94
N ILE A 64 -14.79 13.30 21.44
CA ILE A 64 -15.50 12.44 22.41
C ILE A 64 -15.88 11.12 21.76
N GLU A 65 -16.42 11.15 20.55
CA GLU A 65 -16.80 9.95 19.80
C GLU A 65 -15.58 9.09 19.46
N LEU A 66 -14.48 9.69 18.99
CA LEU A 66 -13.23 8.99 18.73
C LEU A 66 -12.69 8.32 20.01
N ASN A 67 -12.65 9.03 21.14
CA ASN A 67 -12.21 8.47 22.41
C ASN A 67 -13.06 7.27 22.83
N ARG A 68 -14.38 7.34 22.61
CA ARG A 68 -15.28 6.22 22.86
C ARG A 68 -14.96 5.04 21.94
N LEU A 69 -14.75 5.26 20.65
CA LEU A 69 -14.36 4.23 19.67
C LEU A 69 -13.06 3.53 20.05
N LEU A 70 -12.06 4.29 20.49
CA LEU A 70 -10.74 3.75 20.88
C LEU A 70 -10.79 2.86 22.13
N GLN A 71 -11.81 3.02 22.98
CA GLN A 71 -11.96 2.29 24.24
C GLN A 71 -12.87 1.06 24.11
N GLN A 72 -13.71 1.00 23.08
CA GLN A 72 -14.72 -0.06 22.96
C GLN A 72 -14.19 -1.23 22.10
N ARG A 73 -14.57 -2.44 22.52
CA ARG A 73 -14.31 -3.67 21.75
C ARG A 73 -15.41 -3.92 20.70
N ARG A 74 -16.55 -3.26 20.84
CA ARG A 74 -17.73 -3.37 19.96
C ARG A 74 -18.04 -2.02 19.34
N VAL A 75 -18.17 -2.00 18.02
CA VAL A 75 -18.54 -0.81 17.24
C VAL A 75 -19.67 -1.17 16.29
N LEU A 76 -20.75 -0.40 16.32
CA LEU A 76 -21.86 -0.51 15.39
C LEU A 76 -21.79 0.64 14.38
N LEU A 77 -21.56 0.34 13.11
CA LEU A 77 -21.70 1.28 11.99
C LEU A 77 -23.14 1.18 11.50
N LYS A 78 -23.95 2.24 11.67
CA LYS A 78 -25.39 2.17 11.56
C LYS A 78 -25.97 2.92 10.38
N GLY A 79 -26.81 2.24 9.58
CA GLY A 79 -27.73 2.87 8.64
C GLY A 79 -27.14 3.27 7.30
N GLY A 80 -25.93 2.81 6.95
CA GLY A 80 -25.28 3.09 5.67
C GLY A 80 -25.73 2.21 4.50
N VAL A 81 -25.37 2.62 3.28
CA VAL A 81 -25.33 1.72 2.12
C VAL A 81 -24.14 0.77 2.32
N VAL A 82 -24.35 -0.53 2.28
CA VAL A 82 -23.28 -1.52 2.53
C VAL A 82 -23.03 -2.33 1.26
N LEU A 83 -21.85 -2.16 0.66
CA LEU A 83 -21.36 -3.00 -0.42
C LEU A 83 -20.41 -4.04 0.20
N THR A 84 -20.95 -5.21 0.51
CA THR A 84 -20.15 -6.26 1.17
C THR A 84 -19.12 -6.88 0.24
N LEU A 85 -19.38 -6.84 -1.05
CA LEU A 85 -18.64 -7.53 -2.12
C LEU A 85 -18.52 -9.05 -1.87
N ASP A 86 -19.37 -9.59 -1.01
CA ASP A 86 -19.57 -11.00 -0.76
C ASP A 86 -20.94 -11.42 -1.32
N ARG A 87 -20.93 -12.33 -2.30
CA ARG A 87 -22.17 -12.78 -2.96
C ARG A 87 -23.08 -13.59 -2.03
N GLN A 88 -22.56 -14.15 -0.96
CA GLN A 88 -23.36 -14.94 0.01
C GLN A 88 -24.06 -14.02 1.02
N VAL A 89 -23.40 -12.94 1.43
CA VAL A 89 -23.97 -11.93 2.33
C VAL A 89 -24.90 -10.99 1.58
N GLY A 90 -24.53 -10.60 0.36
CA GLY A 90 -25.23 -9.61 -0.45
C GLY A 90 -24.89 -8.17 -0.11
N ASP A 91 -25.37 -7.22 -0.92
CA ASP A 91 -25.23 -5.79 -0.68
C ASP A 91 -26.57 -5.21 -0.22
N PHE A 92 -26.52 -4.12 0.55
CA PHE A 92 -27.71 -3.54 1.17
C PHE A 92 -27.81 -2.04 0.86
N ALA A 93 -28.99 -1.60 0.44
CA ALA A 93 -29.28 -0.18 0.28
C ALA A 93 -29.28 0.57 1.63
N GLN A 94 -29.59 -0.14 2.72
CA GLN A 94 -29.45 0.34 4.09
C GLN A 94 -29.23 -0.84 5.04
N ALA A 95 -28.11 -0.85 5.74
CA ALA A 95 -27.80 -1.87 6.74
C ALA A 95 -26.81 -1.36 7.79
N ASP A 96 -26.57 -2.19 8.77
CA ASP A 96 -25.62 -1.99 9.86
C ASP A 96 -24.46 -3.00 9.73
N VAL A 97 -23.28 -2.60 10.21
CA VAL A 97 -22.13 -3.49 10.37
C VAL A 97 -21.70 -3.47 11.83
N LEU A 98 -21.74 -4.63 12.48
CA LEU A 98 -21.26 -4.79 13.86
C LEU A 98 -19.82 -5.34 13.83
N ILE A 99 -18.91 -4.59 14.41
CA ILE A 99 -17.53 -4.98 14.68
C ILE A 99 -17.42 -5.43 16.13
N GLU A 100 -16.78 -6.56 16.37
CA GLU A 100 -16.47 -7.09 17.70
C GLU A 100 -15.07 -7.67 17.72
N ASP A 101 -14.24 -7.24 18.68
CA ASP A 101 -12.84 -7.69 18.82
C ASP A 101 -12.03 -7.62 17.51
N GLY A 102 -12.20 -6.54 16.76
CA GLY A 102 -11.48 -6.31 15.51
C GLY A 102 -12.03 -7.05 14.30
N LYS A 103 -13.09 -7.85 14.45
CA LYS A 103 -13.71 -8.63 13.37
C LYS A 103 -15.14 -8.17 13.09
N ILE A 104 -15.56 -8.37 11.85
CA ILE A 104 -16.95 -8.21 11.45
C ILE A 104 -17.76 -9.34 12.10
N ARG A 105 -18.67 -8.99 13.01
CA ARG A 105 -19.54 -9.94 13.68
C ARG A 105 -20.79 -10.23 12.88
N GLU A 106 -21.40 -9.17 12.33
CA GLU A 106 -22.70 -9.24 11.66
C GLU A 106 -22.85 -8.10 10.65
N VAL A 107 -23.52 -8.38 9.52
CA VAL A 107 -23.92 -7.39 8.52
C VAL A 107 -25.37 -7.67 8.16
N ARG A 108 -26.29 -6.79 8.54
CA ARG A 108 -27.72 -6.85 8.18
C ARG A 108 -28.43 -5.55 8.58
N PRO A 109 -29.66 -5.31 8.07
CA PRO A 109 -30.51 -4.23 8.56
C PRO A 109 -30.89 -4.40 10.03
N ASN A 110 -30.96 -3.28 10.75
CA ASN A 110 -31.53 -3.17 12.12
C ASN A 110 -30.87 -4.09 13.14
N ILE A 111 -29.53 -4.03 13.26
CA ILE A 111 -28.81 -4.74 14.33
C ILE A 111 -29.16 -4.09 15.68
N ALA A 112 -29.81 -4.86 16.54
CA ALA A 112 -30.08 -4.42 17.92
C ALA A 112 -28.83 -4.68 18.78
N VAL A 113 -28.32 -3.62 19.39
CA VAL A 113 -27.26 -3.70 20.39
C VAL A 113 -27.79 -3.17 21.72
N SER A 114 -27.43 -3.81 22.82
CA SER A 114 -27.84 -3.41 24.17
C SER A 114 -26.62 -3.13 25.05
N GLY A 115 -26.76 -2.18 25.96
CA GLY A 115 -25.74 -1.80 26.94
C GLY A 115 -24.77 -0.72 26.46
N ASP A 116 -24.07 -0.11 27.43
CA ASP A 116 -23.14 1.02 27.20
C ASP A 116 -21.78 0.61 26.62
N ALA A 117 -21.55 -0.69 26.42
CA ALA A 117 -20.29 -1.24 25.93
C ALA A 117 -20.19 -1.28 24.40
N VAL A 118 -20.99 -0.49 23.68
CA VAL A 118 -20.96 -0.39 22.21
C VAL A 118 -20.80 1.06 21.79
N ALA A 119 -19.81 1.35 20.97
CA ALA A 119 -19.74 2.62 20.27
C ALA A 119 -20.63 2.54 19.02
N VAL A 120 -21.48 3.54 18.82
CA VAL A 120 -22.35 3.63 17.63
C VAL A 120 -21.87 4.78 16.78
N VAL A 121 -21.58 4.48 15.50
CA VAL A 121 -21.21 5.45 14.47
C VAL A 121 -22.38 5.59 13.50
N ASP A 122 -22.87 6.79 13.33
CA ASP A 122 -23.91 7.08 12.33
C ASP A 122 -23.28 7.04 10.92
N ALA A 123 -23.69 6.06 10.12
CA ALA A 123 -23.28 5.90 8.73
C ALA A 123 -24.38 6.32 7.73
N SER A 124 -25.38 7.09 8.18
CA SER A 124 -26.41 7.63 7.29
C SER A 124 -25.78 8.49 6.19
N ASN A 125 -26.25 8.32 4.96
CA ASN A 125 -25.67 8.97 3.76
C ASN A 125 -24.20 8.64 3.53
N ARG A 126 -23.74 7.48 3.97
CA ARG A 126 -22.39 6.93 3.76
C ARG A 126 -22.47 5.60 3.01
N ILE A 127 -21.38 5.27 2.33
CA ILE A 127 -21.19 3.95 1.72
C ILE A 127 -20.10 3.24 2.50
N LEU A 128 -20.40 2.05 3.00
CA LEU A 128 -19.48 1.14 3.67
C LEU A 128 -18.98 0.11 2.67
N ILE A 129 -17.66 0.00 2.52
CA ILE A 129 -17.01 -0.98 1.65
C ILE A 129 -15.82 -1.62 2.35
N PRO A 130 -15.31 -2.78 1.89
CA PRO A 130 -14.01 -3.27 2.31
C PRO A 130 -12.92 -2.27 1.95
N GLY A 131 -11.85 -2.23 2.75
CA GLY A 131 -10.67 -1.46 2.41
C GLY A 131 -10.03 -1.88 1.08
N PHE A 132 -9.42 -0.94 0.38
CA PHE A 132 -8.68 -1.26 -0.84
C PHE A 132 -7.42 -2.06 -0.51
N VAL A 133 -7.05 -2.99 -1.41
CA VAL A 133 -5.86 -3.82 -1.30
C VAL A 133 -4.95 -3.53 -2.50
N ASP A 134 -3.85 -2.86 -2.23
CA ASP A 134 -2.82 -2.54 -3.22
C ASP A 134 -1.87 -3.72 -3.37
N THR A 135 -1.94 -4.42 -4.50
CA THR A 135 -1.19 -5.66 -4.68
C THR A 135 0.24 -5.46 -5.16
N HIS A 136 0.66 -4.24 -5.47
CA HIS A 136 2.05 -3.96 -5.80
C HIS A 136 2.39 -2.49 -5.57
N SER A 137 3.35 -2.23 -4.70
CA SER A 137 3.88 -0.89 -4.49
C SER A 137 5.38 -0.92 -4.15
N HIS A 138 6.11 0.09 -4.63
CA HIS A 138 7.48 0.40 -4.19
C HIS A 138 7.41 1.48 -3.10
N SER A 139 6.88 1.11 -1.93
CA SER A 139 6.44 2.07 -0.91
C SER A 139 7.58 2.89 -0.28
N TYR A 140 8.82 2.40 -0.30
CA TYR A 140 9.97 3.15 0.18
C TYR A 140 10.20 4.49 -0.55
N GLN A 141 9.64 4.63 -1.76
CA GLN A 141 9.79 5.81 -2.61
C GLN A 141 8.92 6.99 -2.19
N GLY A 142 8.24 6.92 -1.05
CA GLY A 142 7.32 7.96 -0.59
C GLY A 142 7.90 9.37 -0.46
N ILE A 143 9.20 9.49 -0.19
CA ILE A 143 9.90 10.78 -0.18
C ILE A 143 10.24 11.32 -1.58
N LEU A 144 10.07 10.50 -2.62
CA LEU A 144 10.35 10.85 -4.02
C LEU A 144 9.08 11.10 -4.84
N ARG A 145 7.92 11.35 -4.16
CA ARG A 145 6.65 11.57 -4.85
C ARG A 145 6.78 12.59 -5.97
N ASN A 146 6.32 12.20 -7.16
CA ASN A 146 6.27 13.01 -8.37
C ASN A 146 7.63 13.60 -8.81
N ILE A 147 8.75 12.98 -8.42
CA ILE A 147 10.09 13.42 -8.83
C ILE A 147 10.36 13.08 -10.31
N LEU A 148 9.56 12.17 -10.87
CA LEU A 148 9.65 11.67 -12.24
C LEU A 148 8.31 11.83 -12.97
N SER A 149 7.71 13.03 -12.94
CA SER A 149 6.36 13.30 -13.42
C SER A 149 6.14 12.98 -14.91
N ASN A 150 7.17 13.10 -15.76
CA ASN A 150 7.10 12.88 -17.20
C ASN A 150 8.00 11.70 -17.66
N GLY A 151 8.50 10.89 -16.72
CA GLY A 151 9.44 9.83 -17.02
C GLY A 151 8.80 8.56 -17.59
N ARG A 152 9.63 7.78 -18.26
CA ARG A 152 9.30 6.42 -18.71
C ARG A 152 10.06 5.40 -17.89
N VAL A 153 9.63 4.13 -17.96
CA VAL A 153 10.34 3.05 -17.26
C VAL A 153 11.77 2.92 -17.74
N ASP A 154 11.98 2.96 -19.06
CA ASP A 154 13.28 2.97 -19.70
C ASP A 154 13.43 4.23 -20.58
N PRO A 155 14.49 5.02 -20.40
CA PRO A 155 15.59 4.81 -19.43
C PRO A 155 15.35 5.47 -18.08
N ASP A 156 14.32 6.32 -17.91
CA ASP A 156 14.27 7.34 -16.86
C ASP A 156 14.14 6.73 -15.45
N TYR A 157 13.16 5.85 -15.21
CA TYR A 157 12.98 5.23 -13.90
C TYR A 157 14.18 4.34 -13.52
N ASN A 158 14.66 3.54 -14.46
CA ASN A 158 15.80 2.66 -14.22
C ASN A 158 17.09 3.44 -13.95
N ARG A 159 17.33 4.57 -14.65
CA ARG A 159 18.50 5.42 -14.46
C ARG A 159 18.38 6.24 -13.16
N ASP A 160 17.28 6.96 -13.00
CA ASP A 160 17.18 8.01 -11.99
C ASP A 160 16.73 7.46 -10.62
N ILE A 161 15.72 6.60 -10.61
CA ILE A 161 15.21 6.03 -9.38
C ILE A 161 16.07 4.85 -8.92
N ILE A 162 16.15 3.80 -9.75
CA ILE A 162 16.81 2.55 -9.35
C ILE A 162 18.34 2.69 -9.35
N GLY A 163 18.91 3.35 -10.35
CA GLY A 163 20.35 3.46 -10.50
C GLY A 163 21.00 4.59 -9.72
N THR A 164 20.29 5.69 -9.48
CA THR A 164 20.86 6.92 -8.90
C THR A 164 20.36 7.19 -7.49
N LEU A 165 19.05 7.26 -7.29
CA LEU A 165 18.47 7.68 -6.02
C LEU A 165 18.42 6.52 -4.99
N THR A 166 18.02 5.32 -5.40
CA THR A 166 17.90 4.15 -4.49
C THR A 166 19.21 3.79 -3.78
N PRO A 167 20.39 3.80 -4.43
CA PRO A 167 21.65 3.54 -3.72
C PRO A 167 22.02 4.57 -2.65
N ALA A 168 21.44 5.77 -2.73
CA ALA A 168 21.71 6.87 -1.80
C ALA A 168 20.82 6.85 -0.54
N PHE A 169 19.86 5.94 -0.43
CA PHE A 169 19.04 5.78 0.76
C PHE A 169 19.87 5.23 1.92
N THR A 170 19.64 5.80 3.11
CA THR A 170 20.03 5.20 4.39
C THR A 170 18.85 4.44 4.99
N PRO A 171 19.03 3.61 6.03
CA PRO A 171 17.91 2.99 6.74
C PRO A 171 16.87 4.00 7.26
N ALA A 172 17.31 5.18 7.71
CA ALA A 172 16.41 6.23 8.15
C ALA A 172 15.57 6.82 7.01
N ASP A 173 16.13 6.93 5.81
CA ASP A 173 15.41 7.38 4.62
C ASP A 173 14.41 6.33 4.14
N ALA A 174 14.80 5.06 4.18
CA ALA A 174 13.92 3.93 3.87
C ALA A 174 12.74 3.88 4.83
N TYR A 175 12.98 4.06 6.14
CA TYR A 175 11.93 4.14 7.16
C TYR A 175 10.91 5.24 6.86
N ILE A 176 11.37 6.49 6.68
CA ILE A 176 10.42 7.61 6.49
C ILE A 176 9.73 7.56 5.12
N GLY A 177 10.40 7.05 4.09
CA GLY A 177 9.81 6.80 2.78
C GLY A 177 8.65 5.81 2.88
N MET A 178 8.89 4.66 3.50
CA MET A 178 7.88 3.62 3.76
C MET A 178 6.74 4.15 4.62
N LEU A 179 7.04 4.75 5.78
CA LEU A 179 6.04 5.27 6.71
C LEU A 179 5.11 6.28 6.02
N SER A 180 5.69 7.21 5.26
CA SER A 180 4.91 8.24 4.59
C SER A 180 4.00 7.70 3.50
N THR A 181 4.43 6.64 2.78
CA THR A 181 3.57 5.97 1.80
C THR A 181 2.46 5.21 2.50
N ALA A 182 2.77 4.45 3.54
CA ALA A 182 1.77 3.68 4.29
C ALA A 182 0.70 4.59 4.92
N LEU A 183 1.09 5.72 5.52
CA LEU A 183 0.15 6.71 6.05
C LEU A 183 -0.70 7.36 4.95
N GLY A 184 -0.09 7.73 3.82
CA GLY A 184 -0.83 8.26 2.68
C GLY A 184 -1.80 7.24 2.06
N MET A 185 -1.46 5.96 2.03
CA MET A 185 -2.34 4.87 1.62
C MET A 185 -3.56 4.77 2.54
N ILE A 186 -3.36 4.78 3.87
CA ILE A 186 -4.46 4.80 4.85
C ILE A 186 -5.35 6.03 4.63
N GLU A 187 -4.75 7.20 4.44
CA GLU A 187 -5.48 8.45 4.18
C GLU A 187 -6.41 8.32 2.96
N MET A 188 -5.96 7.60 1.93
CA MET A 188 -6.69 7.39 0.67
C MET A 188 -7.57 6.13 0.64
N GLY A 189 -7.66 5.37 1.75
CA GLY A 189 -8.54 4.21 1.87
C GLY A 189 -7.92 2.85 1.56
N THR A 190 -6.62 2.77 1.31
CA THR A 190 -5.91 1.49 1.21
C THR A 190 -5.67 0.95 2.61
N THR A 191 -6.11 -0.29 2.87
CA THR A 191 -5.96 -0.95 4.17
C THR A 191 -4.93 -2.05 4.16
N ALA A 192 -4.54 -2.54 2.96
CA ALA A 192 -3.51 -3.55 2.80
C ALA A 192 -2.64 -3.25 1.57
N VAL A 193 -1.34 -3.60 1.64
CA VAL A 193 -0.39 -3.44 0.54
C VAL A 193 0.51 -4.66 0.40
N VAL A 194 0.85 -5.04 -0.83
CA VAL A 194 2.01 -5.87 -1.14
C VAL A 194 3.16 -4.94 -1.50
N ASP A 195 4.12 -4.80 -0.58
CA ASP A 195 5.25 -3.90 -0.75
C ASP A 195 6.46 -4.61 -1.34
N VAL A 196 6.86 -4.23 -2.54
CA VAL A 196 8.07 -4.73 -3.22
C VAL A 196 9.20 -3.74 -2.96
N SER A 197 9.90 -3.94 -1.84
CA SER A 197 10.98 -3.06 -1.41
C SER A 197 12.29 -3.39 -2.09
N GLN A 198 12.70 -2.55 -3.05
CA GLN A 198 13.96 -2.69 -3.81
C GLN A 198 15.09 -1.80 -3.26
N VAL A 199 15.10 -1.58 -1.94
CA VAL A 199 16.08 -0.75 -1.23
C VAL A 199 16.70 -1.50 -0.05
N ASN A 200 16.72 -2.83 -0.11
CA ASN A 200 17.34 -3.68 0.92
C ASN A 200 18.88 -3.68 0.78
N ASN A 201 19.47 -2.47 0.83
CA ASN A 201 20.90 -2.24 0.61
C ASN A 201 21.77 -2.83 1.73
N THR A 202 21.22 -2.98 2.93
CA THR A 202 21.78 -3.70 4.09
C THR A 202 20.65 -4.31 4.92
N PRO A 203 20.93 -5.24 5.85
CA PRO A 203 19.91 -5.76 6.77
C PRO A 203 19.15 -4.67 7.56
N GLU A 204 19.83 -3.58 7.93
CA GLU A 204 19.24 -2.47 8.67
C GLU A 204 18.19 -1.70 7.84
N HIS A 205 18.31 -1.69 6.51
CA HIS A 205 17.28 -1.16 5.63
C HIS A 205 16.01 -2.00 5.72
N SER A 206 16.12 -3.32 5.64
CA SER A 206 14.98 -4.22 5.77
C SER A 206 14.29 -4.08 7.13
N ASP A 207 15.08 -3.99 8.21
CA ASP A 207 14.57 -3.78 9.56
C ASP A 207 13.83 -2.44 9.69
N ALA A 208 14.37 -1.38 9.08
CA ALA A 208 13.77 -0.05 9.06
C ALA A 208 12.44 -0.02 8.27
N LEU A 209 12.38 -0.67 7.12
CA LEU A 209 11.17 -0.80 6.30
C LEU A 209 10.06 -1.52 7.05
N ILE A 210 10.37 -2.67 7.68
CA ILE A 210 9.41 -3.45 8.46
C ILE A 210 8.93 -2.66 9.67
N SER A 211 9.83 -1.96 10.38
CA SER A 211 9.46 -1.09 11.51
C SER A 211 8.50 0.02 11.08
N ALA A 212 8.71 0.63 9.91
CA ALA A 212 7.83 1.65 9.37
C ALA A 212 6.42 1.12 9.07
N LEU A 213 6.31 -0.10 8.51
CA LEU A 213 5.02 -0.77 8.30
C LEU A 213 4.33 -1.07 9.64
N GLN A 214 5.06 -1.54 10.65
CA GLN A 214 4.51 -1.78 11.98
C GLN A 214 3.98 -0.49 12.63
N ASP A 215 4.75 0.59 12.55
CA ASP A 215 4.40 1.89 13.14
C ASP A 215 3.21 2.55 12.43
N SER A 216 3.06 2.35 11.12
CA SER A 216 1.93 2.87 10.35
C SER A 216 0.59 2.22 10.74
N GLY A 217 0.63 0.95 11.15
CA GLY A 217 -0.54 0.12 11.38
C GLY A 217 -1.32 -0.26 10.12
N LEU A 218 -0.72 -0.09 8.95
CA LEU A 218 -1.20 -0.65 7.68
C LEU A 218 -0.98 -2.16 7.67
N ARG A 219 -1.92 -2.91 7.10
CA ARG A 219 -1.68 -4.33 6.80
C ARG A 219 -0.74 -4.44 5.60
N ALA A 220 0.27 -5.32 5.67
CA ALA A 220 1.19 -5.45 4.55
C ALA A 220 1.72 -6.87 4.35
N VAL A 221 1.97 -7.21 3.09
CA VAL A 221 2.85 -8.30 2.69
C VAL A 221 4.18 -7.67 2.29
N PHE A 222 5.20 -7.86 3.10
CA PHE A 222 6.55 -7.40 2.79
C PHE A 222 7.20 -8.37 1.80
N ALA A 223 7.21 -8.03 0.52
CA ALA A 223 7.89 -8.80 -0.51
C ALA A 223 9.38 -8.41 -0.53
N TYR A 224 10.18 -9.14 0.29
CA TYR A 224 11.61 -8.92 0.42
C TYR A 224 12.29 -9.04 -0.94
N SER A 225 12.83 -7.95 -1.43
CA SER A 225 13.42 -7.82 -2.77
C SER A 225 14.89 -7.39 -2.69
N ASP A 226 15.54 -7.26 -3.85
CA ASP A 226 16.95 -6.88 -3.93
C ASP A 226 17.21 -5.47 -3.37
N GLY A 227 18.49 -5.19 -3.22
CA GLY A 227 19.01 -3.87 -2.86
C GLY A 227 20.18 -3.50 -3.76
N LYS A 228 20.88 -2.41 -3.41
CA LYS A 228 22.03 -1.92 -4.18
C LYS A 228 23.27 -1.77 -3.26
N GLY A 229 24.44 -2.07 -3.82
CA GLY A 229 25.72 -1.90 -3.15
C GLY A 229 26.24 -3.14 -2.43
N PRO A 230 27.40 -3.02 -1.76
CA PRO A 230 28.17 -4.16 -1.24
C PRO A 230 27.59 -4.77 0.06
N GLY A 231 26.64 -4.09 0.72
CA GLY A 231 26.03 -4.55 1.95
C GLY A 231 24.80 -5.44 1.76
N VAL A 232 24.39 -5.69 0.51
CA VAL A 232 23.20 -6.46 0.16
C VAL A 232 23.34 -7.91 0.61
N GLN A 233 22.38 -8.40 1.39
CA GLN A 233 22.28 -9.80 1.83
C GLN A 233 21.05 -10.51 1.24
N TYR A 234 20.48 -9.96 0.20
CA TYR A 234 19.38 -10.57 -0.56
C TYR A 234 19.93 -11.68 -1.46
N PRO A 235 19.28 -12.86 -1.54
CA PRO A 235 18.03 -13.22 -0.85
C PRO A 235 18.24 -13.95 0.48
N GLN A 236 19.49 -14.16 0.93
CA GLN A 236 19.83 -15.05 2.06
C GLN A 236 19.23 -14.60 3.39
N ASP A 237 19.06 -13.29 3.58
CA ASP A 237 18.56 -12.71 4.84
C ASP A 237 17.06 -12.99 5.09
N ILE A 238 16.32 -13.54 4.12
CA ILE A 238 14.89 -13.82 4.25
C ILE A 238 14.57 -14.71 5.45
N SER A 239 15.46 -15.68 5.76
CA SER A 239 15.29 -16.57 6.90
C SER A 239 15.43 -15.86 8.26
N ARG A 240 16.31 -14.84 8.35
CA ARG A 240 16.41 -13.98 9.53
C ARG A 240 15.13 -13.15 9.68
N LEU A 241 14.69 -12.49 8.61
CA LEU A 241 13.47 -11.68 8.60
C LEU A 241 12.26 -12.50 9.05
N GLN A 242 12.09 -13.71 8.50
CA GLN A 242 10.98 -14.59 8.85
C GLN A 242 10.97 -14.91 10.36
N ARG A 243 12.11 -15.30 10.92
CA ARG A 243 12.20 -15.63 12.35
C ARG A 243 12.01 -14.43 13.26
N THR A 244 12.48 -13.25 12.84
CA THR A 244 12.45 -12.03 13.66
C THR A 244 11.10 -11.35 13.66
N TYR A 245 10.48 -11.21 12.48
CA TYR A 245 9.33 -10.34 12.28
C TYR A 245 8.05 -11.04 11.85
N PHE A 246 8.14 -12.25 11.26
CA PHE A 246 7.00 -12.94 10.64
C PHE A 246 6.76 -14.32 11.26
N ASN A 247 6.87 -14.39 12.58
CA ASN A 247 6.74 -15.61 13.36
C ASN A 247 5.30 -15.91 13.84
N SER A 248 4.33 -15.06 13.52
CA SER A 248 2.91 -15.24 13.84
C SER A 248 2.05 -15.01 12.60
N ARG A 249 0.97 -15.78 12.48
CA ARG A 249 -0.08 -15.53 11.49
C ARG A 249 -1.14 -14.53 11.97
N ASP A 250 -1.16 -14.25 13.28
CA ASP A 250 -2.10 -13.33 13.91
C ASP A 250 -1.49 -11.94 14.09
N GLN A 251 -1.03 -11.38 12.96
CA GLN A 251 -0.43 -10.04 12.89
C GLN A 251 -0.79 -9.37 11.57
N LEU A 252 -0.56 -8.06 11.46
CA LEU A 252 -0.86 -7.29 10.25
C LEU A 252 0.12 -7.56 9.11
N LEU A 253 1.35 -7.98 9.43
CA LEU A 253 2.41 -8.17 8.46
C LEU A 253 2.59 -9.64 8.07
N ALA A 254 2.83 -9.88 6.79
CA ALA A 254 3.21 -11.17 6.23
C ALA A 254 4.46 -11.00 5.36
N LEU A 255 5.14 -12.12 5.05
CA LEU A 255 6.37 -12.15 4.26
C LEU A 255 6.13 -12.82 2.92
N ALA A 256 6.70 -12.25 1.87
CA ALA A 256 6.86 -12.86 0.55
C ALA A 256 8.29 -12.66 0.06
N LEU A 257 8.71 -13.39 -0.97
CA LEU A 257 9.96 -13.15 -1.69
C LEU A 257 9.66 -12.39 -2.97
N GLY A 258 10.13 -11.14 -3.08
CA GLY A 258 10.10 -10.36 -4.32
C GLY A 258 11.33 -10.68 -5.18
N ALA A 259 11.17 -11.28 -6.35
CA ALA A 259 12.29 -11.81 -7.12
C ALA A 259 12.06 -11.76 -8.64
N PRO A 260 13.14 -11.86 -9.47
CA PRO A 260 12.97 -12.14 -10.89
C PRO A 260 12.45 -13.56 -11.12
N PRO A 261 11.93 -13.88 -12.34
CA PRO A 261 11.52 -15.24 -12.70
C PRO A 261 12.75 -16.15 -12.94
N ASP A 262 13.33 -16.61 -11.82
CA ASP A 262 14.53 -17.41 -11.74
C ASP A 262 14.30 -18.69 -10.92
N PRO A 263 14.67 -19.90 -11.41
CA PRO A 263 14.40 -21.15 -10.71
C PRO A 263 14.97 -21.24 -9.29
N LYS A 264 16.14 -20.62 -9.02
CA LYS A 264 16.75 -20.64 -7.69
C LYS A 264 15.93 -19.79 -6.70
N MET A 265 15.39 -18.66 -7.14
CA MET A 265 14.54 -17.80 -6.32
C MET A 265 13.22 -18.50 -5.98
N PHE A 266 12.61 -19.14 -6.98
CA PHE A 266 11.39 -19.93 -6.77
C PHE A 266 11.63 -21.11 -5.82
N ALA A 267 12.76 -21.85 -5.99
CA ALA A 267 13.12 -22.94 -5.09
C ALA A 267 13.33 -22.43 -3.64
N LEU A 268 14.03 -21.31 -3.45
CA LEU A 268 14.22 -20.70 -2.13
C LEU A 268 12.89 -20.29 -1.50
N ALA A 269 11.96 -19.68 -2.25
CA ALA A 269 10.64 -19.33 -1.73
C ALA A 269 9.87 -20.57 -1.23
N ARG A 270 10.01 -21.72 -1.94
CA ARG A 270 9.40 -23.00 -1.52
C ARG A 270 10.07 -23.58 -0.27
N GLU A 271 11.40 -23.47 -0.16
CA GLU A 271 12.16 -23.89 1.02
C GLU A 271 11.79 -23.08 2.26
N VAL A 272 11.69 -21.74 2.12
CA VAL A 272 11.30 -20.83 3.22
C VAL A 272 9.79 -20.93 3.53
N GLY A 273 8.97 -21.42 2.58
CA GLY A 273 7.53 -21.55 2.75
C GLY A 273 6.77 -20.21 2.59
N VAL A 274 7.25 -19.33 1.72
CA VAL A 274 6.61 -18.03 1.42
C VAL A 274 6.15 -17.96 -0.04
N PRO A 275 5.12 -17.16 -0.37
CA PRO A 275 4.78 -16.87 -1.75
C PRO A 275 5.88 -16.05 -2.43
N ILE A 276 5.89 -16.08 -3.77
CA ILE A 276 6.78 -15.24 -4.57
C ILE A 276 5.97 -14.13 -5.25
N VAL A 277 6.59 -12.96 -5.36
CA VAL A 277 6.05 -11.79 -6.05
C VAL A 277 7.03 -11.42 -7.16
N VAL A 278 6.58 -11.45 -8.42
CA VAL A 278 7.48 -11.40 -9.56
C VAL A 278 7.00 -10.44 -10.65
N HIS A 279 7.89 -9.50 -11.06
CA HIS A 279 7.65 -8.65 -12.23
C HIS A 279 7.87 -9.45 -13.52
N VAL A 280 6.84 -9.56 -14.34
CA VAL A 280 6.89 -10.35 -15.57
C VAL A 280 6.29 -9.61 -16.77
N ARG A 281 7.02 -9.61 -17.88
CA ARG A 281 6.57 -9.02 -19.15
C ARG A 281 7.36 -9.60 -20.32
N ASN A 282 6.80 -9.52 -21.51
CA ASN A 282 7.55 -9.76 -22.74
C ASN A 282 7.91 -8.43 -23.42
N VAL A 283 9.17 -8.25 -23.76
CA VAL A 283 9.71 -7.16 -24.59
C VAL A 283 10.65 -7.82 -25.59
N LEU A 284 10.07 -8.51 -26.56
CA LEU A 284 10.85 -9.33 -27.51
C LEU A 284 11.68 -8.46 -28.46
N PRO A 285 12.91 -8.89 -28.79
CA PRO A 285 13.59 -10.11 -28.32
C PRO A 285 14.34 -9.96 -26.99
N GLN A 286 14.36 -8.79 -26.35
CA GLN A 286 15.24 -8.45 -25.22
C GLN A 286 14.82 -9.16 -23.92
N ARG A 287 13.52 -9.39 -23.72
CA ARG A 287 12.96 -9.99 -22.51
C ARG A 287 11.79 -10.91 -22.85
N ASN A 288 11.89 -12.17 -22.49
CA ASN A 288 10.85 -13.18 -22.66
C ASN A 288 10.58 -13.90 -21.34
N ASP A 289 9.77 -13.28 -20.47
CA ASP A 289 9.45 -13.89 -19.18
C ASP A 289 8.41 -15.02 -19.33
N GLY A 290 7.61 -15.03 -20.40
CA GLY A 290 6.71 -16.14 -20.70
C GLY A 290 7.45 -17.47 -20.86
N GLU A 291 8.61 -17.48 -21.56
CA GLU A 291 9.46 -18.67 -21.67
C GLU A 291 10.04 -19.11 -20.33
N LYS A 292 10.46 -18.14 -19.49
CA LYS A 292 10.95 -18.44 -18.14
C LYS A 292 9.84 -19.06 -17.26
N LEU A 293 8.61 -18.54 -17.34
CA LEU A 293 7.46 -19.12 -16.63
C LEU A 293 7.15 -20.54 -17.12
N LEU A 294 7.30 -20.83 -18.42
CA LEU A 294 7.17 -22.16 -18.95
C LEU A 294 8.22 -23.12 -18.38
N GLN A 295 9.48 -22.68 -18.26
CA GLN A 295 10.54 -23.47 -17.64
C GLN A 295 10.27 -23.72 -16.16
N LEU A 296 9.83 -22.72 -15.41
CA LEU A 296 9.44 -22.83 -14.00
C LEU A 296 8.26 -23.81 -13.81
N SER A 297 7.28 -23.76 -14.72
CA SER A 297 6.14 -24.68 -14.73
C SER A 297 6.59 -26.13 -14.95
N ARG A 298 7.45 -26.37 -15.95
CA ARG A 298 8.00 -27.70 -16.24
C ARG A 298 8.83 -28.27 -15.06
N SER A 299 9.43 -27.39 -14.27
CA SER A 299 10.17 -27.76 -13.05
C SER A 299 9.27 -27.91 -11.82
N GLY A 300 7.95 -27.75 -11.95
CA GLY A 300 6.99 -27.85 -10.85
C GLY A 300 7.17 -26.78 -9.77
N LEU A 301 7.72 -25.60 -10.13
CA LEU A 301 8.05 -24.53 -9.18
C LEU A 301 6.93 -23.49 -9.02
N LEU A 302 5.98 -23.38 -9.97
CA LEU A 302 4.84 -22.49 -9.82
C LEU A 302 3.87 -23.05 -8.77
N ARG A 303 3.31 -22.21 -7.92
CA ARG A 303 2.41 -22.59 -6.82
C ARG A 303 1.20 -21.65 -6.74
N PRO A 304 0.09 -22.12 -6.16
CA PRO A 304 -0.99 -21.24 -5.75
C PRO A 304 -0.47 -20.16 -4.79
N GLY A 305 -0.99 -18.95 -4.97
CA GLY A 305 -0.60 -17.79 -4.18
C GLY A 305 0.65 -17.05 -4.66
N ASP A 306 1.30 -17.50 -5.73
CA ASP A 306 2.33 -16.70 -6.41
C ASP A 306 1.68 -15.52 -7.12
N GLU A 307 2.33 -14.36 -7.09
CA GLU A 307 1.87 -13.12 -7.70
C GLU A 307 2.71 -12.76 -8.91
N TYR A 308 2.04 -12.45 -10.01
CA TYR A 308 2.63 -12.01 -11.28
C TYR A 308 2.24 -10.56 -11.59
N ILE A 309 3.20 -9.65 -11.59
CA ILE A 309 2.98 -8.22 -11.77
C ILE A 309 3.12 -7.85 -13.25
N HIS A 310 2.19 -7.00 -13.73
CA HIS A 310 2.03 -6.46 -15.08
C HIS A 310 1.60 -7.47 -16.15
N CYS A 311 2.22 -8.61 -16.28
CA CYS A 311 1.90 -9.67 -17.26
C CYS A 311 1.75 -9.19 -18.71
N LEU A 312 2.53 -8.19 -19.13
CA LEU A 312 2.37 -7.51 -20.41
C LEU A 312 2.82 -8.37 -21.59
N HIS A 313 2.01 -8.34 -22.68
CA HIS A 313 2.30 -8.99 -23.95
C HIS A 313 2.49 -10.51 -23.84
N PHE A 314 1.78 -11.16 -22.95
CA PHE A 314 1.81 -12.61 -22.81
C PHE A 314 0.91 -13.29 -23.84
N PRO A 315 1.39 -14.39 -24.48
CA PRO A 315 0.53 -15.25 -25.28
C PRO A 315 -0.42 -16.08 -24.38
N ALA A 316 -1.49 -16.59 -24.97
CA ALA A 316 -2.51 -17.38 -24.27
C ALA A 316 -1.94 -18.57 -23.46
N ASP A 317 -0.88 -19.20 -23.95
CA ASP A 317 -0.25 -20.32 -23.25
C ASP A 317 0.40 -19.88 -21.93
N THR A 318 1.00 -18.69 -21.87
CA THR A 318 1.53 -18.14 -20.62
C THR A 318 0.42 -17.80 -19.62
N TRP A 319 -0.69 -17.23 -20.08
CA TRP A 319 -1.87 -16.99 -19.26
C TRP A 319 -2.44 -18.29 -18.66
N ARG A 320 -2.47 -19.36 -19.46
CA ARG A 320 -2.88 -20.69 -18.99
C ARG A 320 -1.98 -21.22 -17.90
N LEU A 321 -0.65 -21.06 -17.99
CA LEU A 321 0.29 -21.46 -16.94
C LEU A 321 0.01 -20.75 -15.62
N ILE A 322 -0.22 -19.42 -15.65
CA ILE A 322 -0.54 -18.64 -14.47
C ILE A 322 -1.83 -19.15 -13.84
N LYS A 323 -2.90 -19.30 -14.63
CA LYS A 323 -4.20 -19.79 -14.17
C LYS A 323 -4.11 -21.19 -13.56
N ASP A 324 -3.49 -22.13 -14.28
CA ASP A 324 -3.43 -23.56 -13.88
C ASP A 324 -2.55 -23.76 -12.64
N SER A 325 -1.58 -22.86 -12.41
CA SER A 325 -0.78 -22.86 -11.17
C SER A 325 -1.53 -22.34 -9.94
N GLY A 326 -2.68 -21.70 -10.12
CA GLY A 326 -3.40 -20.98 -9.05
C GLY A 326 -2.73 -19.67 -8.67
N GLY A 327 -1.92 -19.10 -9.56
CA GLY A 327 -1.27 -17.81 -9.38
C GLY A 327 -2.23 -16.64 -9.61
N HIS A 328 -1.87 -15.49 -9.09
CA HIS A 328 -2.64 -14.25 -9.16
C HIS A 328 -1.91 -13.18 -9.97
N VAL A 329 -2.67 -12.22 -10.49
CA VAL A 329 -2.15 -11.17 -11.38
C VAL A 329 -2.43 -9.80 -10.79
N SER A 330 -1.39 -8.97 -10.72
CA SER A 330 -1.43 -7.59 -10.27
C SER A 330 -1.19 -6.65 -11.45
N LEU A 331 -2.11 -5.73 -11.71
CA LEU A 331 -2.02 -4.77 -12.82
C LEU A 331 -2.01 -3.33 -12.29
N SER A 332 -1.20 -2.48 -12.92
CA SER A 332 -1.07 -1.05 -12.62
C SER A 332 -1.44 -0.20 -13.85
N PRO A 333 -2.69 -0.23 -14.35
CA PRO A 333 -3.03 0.32 -15.66
C PRO A 333 -2.58 1.78 -15.89
N PRO A 334 -2.72 2.72 -14.94
CA PRO A 334 -2.24 4.09 -15.14
C PRO A 334 -0.73 4.16 -15.39
N ILE A 335 0.06 3.44 -14.59
CA ILE A 335 1.52 3.40 -14.73
C ILE A 335 1.92 2.71 -16.04
N GLU A 336 1.32 1.58 -16.35
CA GLU A 336 1.60 0.82 -17.58
C GLU A 336 1.39 1.65 -18.84
N MET A 337 0.29 2.43 -18.88
CA MET A 337 0.00 3.34 -20.00
C MET A 337 0.91 4.56 -20.03
N THR A 338 1.17 5.17 -18.89
CA THR A 338 1.87 6.46 -18.79
C THR A 338 3.38 6.29 -19.01
N MET A 339 3.97 5.22 -18.45
CA MET A 339 5.42 5.03 -18.47
C MET A 339 5.93 4.20 -19.65
N GLY A 340 5.08 3.90 -20.62
CA GLY A 340 5.46 3.20 -21.84
C GLY A 340 5.71 1.70 -21.67
N HIS A 341 5.07 1.06 -20.68
CA HIS A 341 5.08 -0.40 -20.55
C HIS A 341 4.27 -1.06 -21.67
N GLY A 342 3.19 -0.41 -22.14
CA GLY A 342 2.32 -0.90 -23.19
C GLY A 342 0.85 -0.85 -22.81
N THR A 343 0.04 -1.63 -23.51
CA THR A 343 -1.40 -1.80 -23.22
C THR A 343 -1.56 -2.62 -21.95
N PRO A 344 -2.30 -2.14 -20.94
CA PRO A 344 -2.58 -2.92 -19.75
C PRO A 344 -3.27 -4.25 -20.08
N ALA A 345 -2.81 -5.32 -19.46
CA ALA A 345 -3.27 -6.67 -19.78
C ALA A 345 -4.66 -7.03 -19.18
N ILE A 346 -5.52 -6.03 -18.97
CA ILE A 346 -6.83 -6.21 -18.31
C ILE A 346 -7.70 -7.21 -19.09
N GLN A 347 -7.88 -6.96 -20.41
CA GLN A 347 -8.74 -7.80 -21.23
C GLN A 347 -8.09 -9.15 -21.51
N ASP A 348 -6.76 -9.19 -21.71
CA ASP A 348 -6.03 -10.44 -21.91
C ASP A 348 -6.19 -11.39 -20.72
N ALA A 349 -6.10 -10.87 -19.49
CA ALA A 349 -6.36 -11.64 -18.27
C ALA A 349 -7.79 -12.21 -18.26
N LEU A 350 -8.80 -11.37 -18.53
CA LEU A 350 -10.22 -11.75 -18.53
C LEU A 350 -10.54 -12.78 -19.62
N ASP A 351 -10.01 -12.61 -20.83
CA ASP A 351 -10.20 -13.53 -21.94
C ASP A 351 -9.61 -14.92 -21.65
N ASN A 352 -8.60 -14.99 -20.79
CA ASN A 352 -7.99 -16.25 -20.33
C ASN A 352 -8.57 -16.76 -18.99
N GLY A 353 -9.64 -16.11 -18.49
CA GLY A 353 -10.35 -16.51 -17.27
C GLY A 353 -9.55 -16.26 -15.99
N VAL A 354 -8.66 -15.26 -16.00
CA VAL A 354 -7.94 -14.71 -14.83
C VAL A 354 -8.59 -13.39 -14.45
N ARG A 355 -9.03 -13.26 -13.20
CA ARG A 355 -9.50 -11.99 -12.65
C ARG A 355 -8.32 -11.27 -12.01
N PRO A 356 -7.89 -10.10 -12.56
CA PRO A 356 -6.74 -9.41 -12.02
C PRO A 356 -7.08 -8.65 -10.73
N SER A 357 -6.08 -8.33 -9.96
CA SER A 357 -6.09 -7.30 -8.92
C SER A 357 -5.50 -5.99 -9.45
N LEU A 358 -5.63 -4.93 -8.67
CA LEU A 358 -5.13 -3.61 -9.01
C LEU A 358 -4.02 -3.18 -8.07
N SER A 359 -3.07 -2.40 -8.62
CA SER A 359 -1.93 -1.90 -7.87
C SER A 359 -1.48 -0.50 -8.30
N SER A 360 -0.88 0.23 -7.39
CA SER A 360 -0.42 1.61 -7.62
C SER A 360 1.01 1.69 -8.17
N ASP A 361 1.78 0.61 -8.07
CA ASP A 361 3.18 0.49 -8.46
C ASP A 361 4.09 1.45 -7.65
N HIS A 362 4.10 2.74 -7.99
CA HIS A 362 4.93 3.73 -7.31
C HIS A 362 4.37 5.15 -7.39
N ALA A 363 4.72 5.97 -6.40
CA ALA A 363 4.28 7.37 -6.30
C ALA A 363 5.23 8.37 -7.00
N VAL A 364 6.32 7.92 -7.62
CA VAL A 364 7.29 8.86 -8.24
C VAL A 364 6.75 9.49 -9.52
N THR A 365 5.70 8.95 -10.11
CA THR A 365 5.07 9.45 -11.35
C THR A 365 3.60 9.84 -11.13
N LEU A 366 2.80 8.97 -10.49
CA LEU A 366 1.36 9.16 -10.32
C LEU A 366 0.95 8.96 -8.84
N SER A 367 -0.26 9.41 -8.52
CA SER A 367 -0.87 9.16 -7.22
C SER A 367 -1.17 7.66 -7.02
N SER A 368 -1.02 7.20 -5.77
CA SER A 368 -1.39 5.84 -5.36
C SER A 368 -2.86 5.72 -4.95
N ASP A 369 -3.74 6.66 -5.36
CA ASP A 369 -5.14 6.61 -5.00
C ASP A 369 -5.93 5.61 -5.85
N PHE A 370 -6.71 4.79 -5.17
CA PHE A 370 -7.49 3.72 -5.80
C PHE A 370 -8.70 4.22 -6.59
N PHE A 371 -9.20 5.42 -6.34
CA PHE A 371 -10.30 5.99 -7.12
C PHE A 371 -9.86 6.31 -8.55
N THR A 372 -8.69 6.94 -8.70
CA THR A 372 -8.09 7.16 -10.02
C THR A 372 -7.71 5.84 -10.69
N LEU A 373 -7.14 4.91 -9.94
CA LEU A 373 -6.74 3.59 -10.43
C LEU A 373 -7.94 2.81 -10.97
N MET A 374 -9.01 2.69 -10.20
CA MET A 374 -10.25 2.02 -10.61
C MET A 374 -10.91 2.67 -11.83
N ARG A 375 -11.01 4.00 -11.81
CA ARG A 375 -11.61 4.76 -12.93
C ARG A 375 -10.80 4.60 -14.21
N SER A 376 -9.48 4.70 -14.13
CA SER A 376 -8.59 4.51 -15.28
C SER A 376 -8.68 3.09 -15.83
N THR A 377 -8.76 2.08 -14.96
CA THR A 377 -8.95 0.68 -15.35
C THR A 377 -10.25 0.48 -16.12
N ALA A 378 -11.37 0.99 -15.59
CA ALA A 378 -12.67 0.92 -16.25
C ALA A 378 -12.66 1.62 -17.62
N ILE A 379 -12.08 2.83 -17.67
CA ILE A 379 -11.99 3.63 -18.91
C ILE A 379 -11.12 2.91 -19.95
N ALA A 380 -9.95 2.41 -19.54
CA ALA A 380 -9.02 1.73 -20.44
C ALA A 380 -9.65 0.47 -21.07
N GLN A 381 -10.21 -0.41 -20.25
CA GLN A 381 -10.87 -1.62 -20.77
C GLN A 381 -12.02 -1.28 -21.73
N ARG A 382 -12.90 -0.36 -21.35
CA ARG A 382 -14.02 0.06 -22.18
C ARG A 382 -13.54 0.68 -23.50
N TYR A 383 -12.52 1.54 -23.45
CA TYR A 383 -11.94 2.16 -24.64
C TYR A 383 -11.39 1.12 -25.60
N PHE A 384 -10.56 0.18 -25.13
CA PHE A 384 -9.96 -0.85 -25.98
C PHE A 384 -10.98 -1.79 -26.57
N VAL A 385 -11.97 -2.26 -25.80
CA VAL A 385 -13.04 -3.14 -26.31
C VAL A 385 -13.90 -2.41 -27.36
N LEU A 386 -14.32 -1.17 -27.07
CA LEU A 386 -15.12 -0.41 -28.04
C LEU A 386 -14.33 -0.05 -29.30
N GLN A 387 -13.01 0.15 -29.20
CA GLN A 387 -12.13 0.39 -30.35
C GLN A 387 -12.05 -0.88 -31.24
N ARG A 388 -11.98 -2.09 -30.66
CA ARG A 388 -12.03 -3.34 -31.40
C ARG A 388 -13.33 -3.43 -32.27
N GLY A 389 -14.46 -3.05 -31.66
CA GLY A 389 -15.74 -2.99 -32.41
C GLY A 389 -15.76 -1.98 -33.55
N ARG A 390 -15.19 -0.79 -33.33
CA ARG A 390 -15.05 0.23 -34.39
C ARG A 390 -14.17 -0.26 -35.56
N ASN A 391 -13.21 -1.12 -35.26
CA ASN A 391 -12.33 -1.75 -36.23
C ASN A 391 -12.98 -2.98 -36.91
N GLY A 392 -14.27 -3.22 -36.67
CA GLY A 392 -15.05 -4.29 -37.36
C GLY A 392 -15.04 -5.65 -36.65
N GLU A 393 -14.46 -5.76 -35.46
CA GLU A 393 -14.49 -7.00 -34.69
C GLU A 393 -15.91 -7.30 -34.19
N GLN A 394 -16.34 -8.54 -34.40
CA GLN A 394 -17.63 -9.04 -33.96
C GLN A 394 -17.48 -9.82 -32.65
N ASN A 395 -18.56 -10.00 -31.89
CA ASN A 395 -18.56 -10.75 -30.63
C ASN A 395 -17.61 -10.18 -29.57
N LEU A 396 -17.70 -8.87 -29.36
CA LEU A 396 -16.89 -8.17 -28.36
C LEU A 396 -17.09 -8.74 -26.94
N PRO A 397 -16.04 -8.79 -26.11
CA PRO A 397 -16.21 -9.16 -24.72
C PRO A 397 -17.07 -8.13 -23.97
N PRO A 398 -17.68 -8.50 -22.84
CA PRO A 398 -18.48 -7.59 -22.04
C PRO A 398 -17.61 -6.45 -21.50
N LEU A 399 -18.22 -5.28 -21.37
CA LEU A 399 -17.58 -4.13 -20.72
C LEU A 399 -17.60 -4.32 -19.21
N LEU A 400 -16.51 -4.03 -18.54
CA LEU A 400 -16.42 -4.06 -17.08
C LEU A 400 -17.49 -3.17 -16.45
N THR A 401 -18.13 -3.70 -15.43
CA THR A 401 -19.01 -2.96 -14.53
C THR A 401 -18.22 -2.31 -13.40
N CYS A 402 -18.76 -1.25 -12.80
CA CYS A 402 -18.14 -0.62 -11.62
C CYS A 402 -17.98 -1.61 -10.46
N ARG A 403 -18.91 -2.58 -10.31
CA ARG A 403 -18.81 -3.62 -9.29
C ARG A 403 -17.59 -4.52 -9.50
N GLU A 404 -17.36 -4.98 -10.72
CA GLU A 404 -16.20 -5.82 -11.03
C GLU A 404 -14.88 -5.11 -10.76
N VAL A 405 -14.81 -3.81 -11.08
CA VAL A 405 -13.63 -2.99 -10.80
C VAL A 405 -13.41 -2.80 -9.29
N LEU A 406 -14.49 -2.65 -8.50
CA LEU A 406 -14.40 -2.67 -7.04
C LEU A 406 -13.92 -4.02 -6.51
N GLU A 407 -14.38 -5.13 -7.10
CA GLU A 407 -13.90 -6.47 -6.74
C GLU A 407 -12.40 -6.61 -7.01
N PHE A 408 -11.88 -6.05 -8.13
CA PHE A 408 -10.44 -6.03 -8.41
C PHE A 408 -9.63 -5.25 -7.36
N ALA A 409 -10.17 -4.16 -6.86
CA ALA A 409 -9.56 -3.30 -5.85
C ALA A 409 -9.66 -3.85 -4.41
N THR A 410 -10.43 -4.90 -4.18
CA THR A 410 -10.75 -5.41 -2.84
C THR A 410 -10.53 -6.92 -2.75
N ILE A 411 -11.53 -7.75 -3.11
CA ILE A 411 -11.44 -9.21 -2.91
C ILE A 411 -10.41 -9.88 -3.82
N GLU A 412 -10.27 -9.46 -5.08
CA GLU A 412 -9.22 -10.01 -5.94
C GLU A 412 -7.83 -9.55 -5.47
N GLY A 413 -7.73 -8.31 -4.96
CA GLY A 413 -6.53 -7.84 -4.28
C GLY A 413 -6.18 -8.68 -3.05
N ALA A 414 -7.18 -8.98 -2.22
CA ALA A 414 -6.98 -9.83 -1.04
C ALA A 414 -6.54 -11.26 -1.40
N ARG A 415 -7.10 -11.84 -2.49
CA ARG A 415 -6.66 -13.14 -3.01
C ARG A 415 -5.21 -13.08 -3.50
N CYS A 416 -4.88 -12.07 -4.28
CA CYS A 416 -3.52 -11.86 -4.79
C CYS A 416 -2.49 -11.75 -3.66
N ALA A 417 -2.83 -11.02 -2.60
CA ALA A 417 -2.00 -10.86 -1.41
C ALA A 417 -2.04 -12.06 -0.43
N ASN A 418 -2.80 -13.13 -0.74
CA ASN A 418 -3.04 -14.26 0.17
C ASN A 418 -3.69 -13.84 1.51
N LEU A 419 -4.56 -12.83 1.49
CA LEU A 419 -5.25 -12.25 2.63
C LEU A 419 -6.78 -12.44 2.59
N ASP A 420 -7.33 -13.14 1.59
CA ASP A 420 -8.77 -13.28 1.35
C ASP A 420 -9.52 -14.03 2.46
N GLY A 421 -8.82 -14.85 3.23
CA GLY A 421 -9.35 -15.41 4.48
C GLY A 421 -9.54 -14.40 5.61
N LYS A 422 -8.89 -13.21 5.52
CA LYS A 422 -8.92 -12.17 6.54
C LYS A 422 -9.70 -10.92 6.11
N VAL A 423 -9.55 -10.47 4.88
CA VAL A 423 -10.07 -9.17 4.40
C VAL A 423 -10.62 -9.26 2.97
N GLY A 424 -10.96 -8.12 2.36
CA GLY A 424 -11.40 -7.99 0.96
C GLY A 424 -12.90 -8.08 0.76
N THR A 425 -13.68 -8.49 1.77
CA THR A 425 -15.15 -8.46 1.79
C THR A 425 -15.65 -8.11 3.19
N LEU A 426 -16.85 -7.55 3.29
CA LEU A 426 -17.51 -7.35 4.59
C LEU A 426 -18.30 -8.61 4.97
N SER A 427 -17.58 -9.69 5.27
CA SER A 427 -18.15 -10.97 5.67
C SER A 427 -18.00 -11.23 7.15
N PRO A 428 -19.00 -11.77 7.84
CA PRO A 428 -18.86 -12.19 9.24
C PRO A 428 -17.65 -13.12 9.43
N GLY A 429 -16.86 -12.84 10.48
CA GLY A 429 -15.63 -13.57 10.83
C GLY A 429 -14.34 -12.99 10.24
N LYS A 430 -14.40 -12.18 9.19
CA LYS A 430 -13.24 -11.46 8.66
C LYS A 430 -12.84 -10.29 9.56
N GLU A 431 -11.59 -9.87 9.46
CA GLU A 431 -11.10 -8.68 10.14
C GLU A 431 -11.77 -7.42 9.56
N ALA A 432 -12.06 -6.45 10.42
CA ALA A 432 -12.78 -5.25 10.04
C ALA A 432 -11.82 -4.23 9.40
N ASP A 433 -11.45 -4.48 8.15
CA ASP A 433 -10.80 -3.52 7.26
C ASP A 433 -11.91 -2.86 6.44
N ILE A 434 -12.38 -1.69 6.90
CA ILE A 434 -13.62 -1.05 6.42
C ILE A 434 -13.37 0.42 6.11
N LEU A 435 -13.90 0.88 4.98
CA LEU A 435 -14.00 2.29 4.65
C LEU A 435 -15.42 2.80 4.85
N ILE A 436 -15.53 3.98 5.44
CA ILE A 436 -16.75 4.80 5.43
C ILE A 436 -16.51 5.94 4.45
N LEU A 437 -17.28 5.94 3.36
CA LEU A 437 -17.18 6.92 2.28
C LEU A 437 -18.35 7.89 2.36
N ARG A 438 -18.05 9.19 2.33
CA ARG A 438 -19.05 10.25 2.37
C ARG A 438 -19.80 10.34 1.03
N ALA A 439 -21.13 10.16 1.03
CA ALA A 439 -21.96 10.17 -0.16
C ALA A 439 -22.94 11.36 -0.23
N ASP A 440 -22.85 12.30 0.71
CA ASP A 440 -23.69 13.50 0.80
C ASP A 440 -23.01 14.79 0.26
N SER A 441 -21.83 14.67 -0.33
CA SER A 441 -21.15 15.79 -0.97
C SER A 441 -21.84 16.17 -2.31
N LEU A 442 -21.76 17.44 -2.71
CA LEU A 442 -22.44 17.97 -3.89
C LEU A 442 -22.02 17.27 -5.21
N ASP A 443 -20.82 16.74 -5.26
CA ASP A 443 -20.26 16.04 -6.44
C ASP A 443 -20.66 14.56 -6.51
N VAL A 444 -21.32 14.02 -5.44
CA VAL A 444 -21.82 12.65 -5.39
C VAL A 444 -23.35 12.59 -5.25
N TRP A 445 -23.95 13.55 -4.51
CA TRP A 445 -25.38 13.59 -4.27
C TRP A 445 -26.20 14.06 -5.49
N PRO A 446 -27.38 13.48 -5.78
CA PRO A 446 -28.00 12.34 -5.08
C PRO A 446 -27.37 10.99 -5.48
N LEU A 447 -27.30 10.05 -4.50
CA LEU A 447 -26.72 8.74 -4.73
C LEU A 447 -27.69 7.86 -5.59
N ASN A 448 -27.38 7.72 -6.86
CA ASN A 448 -28.18 6.93 -7.80
C ASN A 448 -27.66 5.49 -7.99
N ASN A 449 -26.35 5.26 -7.83
CA ASN A 449 -25.71 3.95 -7.96
C ASN A 449 -24.45 3.91 -7.09
N ALA A 450 -24.43 3.11 -6.04
CA ALA A 450 -23.32 3.11 -5.09
C ALA A 450 -22.00 2.62 -5.69
N PRO A 451 -21.90 1.47 -6.39
CA PRO A 451 -20.65 1.09 -7.07
C PRO A 451 -20.19 2.14 -8.10
N GLY A 452 -21.13 2.70 -8.86
CA GLY A 452 -20.85 3.76 -9.84
C GLY A 452 -20.33 5.04 -9.19
N ALA A 453 -20.88 5.45 -8.06
CA ALA A 453 -20.41 6.61 -7.31
C ALA A 453 -18.96 6.42 -6.84
N VAL A 454 -18.65 5.27 -6.24
CA VAL A 454 -17.29 4.97 -5.77
C VAL A 454 -16.28 4.99 -6.92
N VAL A 455 -16.58 4.34 -8.04
CA VAL A 455 -15.62 4.22 -9.16
C VAL A 455 -15.53 5.48 -9.99
N ASN A 456 -16.67 6.13 -10.30
CA ASN A 456 -16.72 7.18 -11.30
C ASN A 456 -16.71 8.61 -10.73
N LEU A 457 -17.19 8.83 -9.51
CA LEU A 457 -17.37 10.17 -8.94
C LEU A 457 -16.42 10.46 -7.78
N MET A 458 -16.24 9.51 -6.86
CA MET A 458 -15.48 9.74 -5.64
C MET A 458 -13.97 9.86 -5.87
N ASN A 459 -13.28 10.44 -4.90
CA ASN A 459 -11.84 10.63 -4.81
C ASN A 459 -11.39 10.52 -3.33
N PRO A 460 -10.10 10.61 -2.99
CA PRO A 460 -9.62 10.44 -1.61
C PRO A 460 -10.28 11.34 -0.55
N SER A 461 -10.81 12.51 -0.92
CA SER A 461 -11.50 13.39 0.04
C SER A 461 -12.83 12.83 0.56
N HIS A 462 -13.37 11.82 -0.11
CA HIS A 462 -14.59 11.12 0.33
C HIS A 462 -14.31 10.01 1.34
N VAL A 463 -13.05 9.61 1.54
CA VAL A 463 -12.67 8.66 2.59
C VAL A 463 -12.75 9.35 3.94
N GLU A 464 -13.87 9.19 4.62
CA GLU A 464 -14.14 9.84 5.90
C GLU A 464 -13.48 9.09 7.05
N THR A 465 -13.63 7.75 7.09
CA THR A 465 -13.13 6.92 8.17
C THR A 465 -12.54 5.63 7.63
N VAL A 466 -11.45 5.18 8.24
CA VAL A 466 -10.74 3.94 7.90
C VAL A 466 -10.54 3.09 9.13
N PHE A 467 -11.02 1.84 9.07
CA PHE A 467 -10.73 0.79 10.05
C PHE A 467 -9.75 -0.21 9.44
N ILE A 468 -8.75 -0.65 10.23
CA ILE A 468 -7.86 -1.77 9.90
C ILE A 468 -7.85 -2.72 11.10
N ALA A 469 -8.22 -3.98 10.89
CA ALA A 469 -8.40 -4.97 11.94
C ALA A 469 -9.26 -4.41 13.10
N GLY A 470 -10.32 -3.67 12.77
CA GLY A 470 -11.25 -3.03 13.70
C GLY A 470 -10.71 -1.82 14.46
N LYS A 471 -9.47 -1.40 14.20
CA LYS A 471 -8.88 -0.20 14.80
C LYS A 471 -9.06 1.00 13.88
N VAL A 472 -9.56 2.10 14.43
CA VAL A 472 -9.69 3.37 13.69
C VAL A 472 -8.30 3.91 13.36
N ARG A 473 -8.03 4.14 12.08
CA ARG A 473 -6.77 4.71 11.56
C ARG A 473 -6.96 6.10 10.97
N LYS A 474 -8.13 6.36 10.43
CA LYS A 474 -8.57 7.69 9.98
C LYS A 474 -9.96 7.95 10.54
N TRP A 475 -10.20 9.15 11.04
CA TRP A 475 -11.47 9.56 11.62
C TRP A 475 -11.84 10.96 11.14
N HIS A 476 -13.03 11.11 10.54
CA HIS A 476 -13.52 12.37 9.97
C HIS A 476 -12.47 13.12 9.13
N GLY A 477 -11.76 12.36 8.28
CA GLY A 477 -10.78 12.93 7.36
C GLY A 477 -9.36 13.09 7.91
N SER A 478 -9.12 12.85 9.20
CA SER A 478 -7.81 13.02 9.84
C SER A 478 -7.20 11.68 10.29
N LEU A 479 -5.91 11.50 10.10
CA LEU A 479 -5.18 10.32 10.59
C LEU A 479 -5.13 10.31 12.13
N VAL A 480 -5.42 9.16 12.73
CA VAL A 480 -5.49 9.01 14.19
C VAL A 480 -4.11 8.73 14.77
N GLY A 481 -3.68 9.57 15.73
CA GLY A 481 -2.41 9.39 16.45
C GLY A 481 -1.16 9.69 15.65
N VAL A 482 -1.28 10.44 14.54
CA VAL A 482 -0.16 10.81 13.66
C VAL A 482 0.15 12.29 13.79
N ASP A 483 1.41 12.61 14.11
CA ASP A 483 1.95 13.97 13.98
C ASP A 483 2.36 14.21 12.52
N GLU A 484 1.37 14.62 11.71
CA GLU A 484 1.59 14.84 10.29
C GLU A 484 2.62 15.94 10.00
N GLN A 485 2.72 16.97 10.83
CA GLN A 485 3.70 18.05 10.63
C GLN A 485 5.11 17.49 10.77
N ARG A 486 5.35 16.68 11.78
CA ARG A 486 6.64 16.01 11.98
C ARG A 486 6.96 15.02 10.86
N VAL A 487 5.96 14.27 10.39
CA VAL A 487 6.14 13.36 9.24
C VAL A 487 6.55 14.14 8.01
N ARG A 488 5.83 15.23 7.65
CA ARG A 488 6.15 16.09 6.51
C ARG A 488 7.54 16.69 6.60
N GLN A 489 7.94 17.19 7.77
CA GLN A 489 9.28 17.72 7.99
C GLN A 489 10.36 16.66 7.73
N ARG A 490 10.22 15.46 8.32
CA ARG A 490 11.17 14.37 8.12
C ARG A 490 11.24 13.90 6.67
N MET A 491 10.10 13.84 5.97
CA MET A 491 10.08 13.53 4.54
C MET A 491 10.91 14.53 3.72
N GLN A 492 10.75 15.82 3.99
CA GLN A 492 11.49 16.87 3.28
C GLN A 492 12.99 16.78 3.58
N GLU A 493 13.38 16.66 4.85
CA GLU A 493 14.79 16.52 5.26
C GLU A 493 15.44 15.29 4.61
N SER A 494 14.74 14.16 4.60
CA SER A 494 15.23 12.90 4.01
C SER A 494 15.34 13.01 2.48
N ARG A 495 14.33 13.54 1.79
CA ARG A 495 14.39 13.79 0.35
C ARG A 495 15.62 14.64 -0.01
N ASP A 496 15.81 15.77 0.68
CA ASP A 496 16.90 16.70 0.41
C ASP A 496 18.28 16.05 0.67
N ALA A 497 18.36 15.18 1.67
CA ALA A 497 19.57 14.42 1.97
C ALA A 497 19.85 13.34 0.91
N VAL A 498 18.84 12.58 0.48
CA VAL A 498 18.98 11.56 -0.59
C VAL A 498 19.41 12.22 -1.90
N VAL A 499 18.74 13.29 -2.30
CA VAL A 499 19.04 14.04 -3.54
C VAL A 499 20.47 14.56 -3.54
N ARG A 500 20.95 15.13 -2.41
CA ARG A 500 22.35 15.59 -2.29
C ARG A 500 23.35 14.43 -2.37
N ARG A 501 23.11 13.33 -1.65
CA ARG A 501 24.04 12.17 -1.69
C ARG A 501 24.11 11.53 -3.06
N ALA A 502 22.97 11.52 -3.78
CA ALA A 502 22.89 10.99 -5.13
C ALA A 502 23.46 11.93 -6.20
N GLY A 503 23.74 13.20 -5.88
CA GLY A 503 24.10 14.23 -6.87
C GLY A 503 22.97 14.50 -7.88
N PHE A 504 21.72 14.18 -7.53
CA PHE A 504 20.58 14.33 -8.41
C PHE A 504 20.09 15.78 -8.42
N GLN A 505 19.72 16.30 -9.59
CA GLN A 505 19.18 17.65 -9.72
C GLN A 505 17.67 17.59 -9.90
N MET A 506 16.96 18.12 -8.92
CA MET A 506 15.50 18.28 -9.01
C MET A 506 15.16 19.51 -9.84
N ASN A 507 14.09 19.39 -10.62
CA ASN A 507 13.46 20.54 -11.28
C ASN A 507 12.04 20.72 -10.74
N LEU A 508 11.84 21.71 -9.91
CA LEU A 508 10.53 21.96 -9.27
C LEU A 508 9.48 22.47 -10.27
N LEU A 509 9.90 23.08 -11.36
CA LEU A 509 9.01 23.71 -12.34
C LEU A 509 8.81 22.89 -13.63
N GLY A 510 9.38 21.72 -13.71
CA GLY A 510 9.22 20.78 -14.82
C GLY A 510 10.31 20.80 -15.87
#